data_2cbd7377179658f405b89fcbea3425f4
#
_entry.id   2cbd7377179658f405b89fcbea3425f4
#
_cell.length_a   1.000
_cell.length_b   1.000
_cell.length_c   1.000
_cell.angle_alpha   90.00
_cell.angle_beta   90.00
_cell.angle_gamma   90.00
#
_symmetry.space_group_name_H-M   'P 1'
#
loop_
_entity.id
_entity.type
_entity.pdbx_description
1 polymer ?
#
loop_
_entity_poly.entity_id
_entity_poly.type
_entity_poly.pdbx_seq_one_letter_code
_entity_poly.pdbx_strand_id
1 'polypeptide(L)'
;MAQKQNKLTQTAIVALLACVCCILWGSAIPVIKTGYHLLQVDSSDTASQIVFAGIRFTLAGILVLIFASIKEKKVMLPDRTLLKYAIPVCLAQTVGQYFFFYIGVAHTSGVKGGIITGLGNFIAILLSCLVFRNERMTSQKIAGCVLGFAGVVVINLMGNSLDIGFKLIGEGFILIAQLSYGMSTVLINLFSKKVSPVVLSGTQFTMGGIVLTLIGIGMDGHLGNVTAGGLAIIFYLAMVSAVAYTLWSILLAWNDVSKVCLLYTSPSPRDGATS
;
A
#
# COMPACT_ATOMS: atom_id res chain seq x y z
N MET A 1 -33.14 -17.44 8.76
CA MET A 1 -31.90 -17.58 9.57
C MET A 1 -31.14 -16.27 9.45
N ALA A 2 -31.05 -15.48 10.52
CA ALA A 2 -30.33 -14.20 10.50
C ALA A 2 -28.86 -14.48 10.23
N GLN A 3 -28.37 -13.98 9.10
CA GLN A 3 -26.97 -14.03 8.71
C GLN A 3 -26.20 -13.23 9.78
N LYS A 4 -25.39 -13.93 10.58
CA LYS A 4 -24.53 -13.32 11.60
C LYS A 4 -23.67 -12.29 10.87
N GLN A 5 -24.03 -11.00 11.00
CA GLN A 5 -23.31 -9.90 10.34
C GLN A 5 -21.82 -10.02 10.69
N ASN A 6 -20.97 -10.23 9.67
CA ASN A 6 -19.54 -10.39 9.91
C ASN A 6 -19.04 -9.07 10.49
N LYS A 7 -18.43 -9.09 11.67
CA LYS A 7 -17.93 -7.89 12.36
C LYS A 7 -17.02 -7.03 11.46
N LEU A 8 -16.32 -7.69 10.51
CA LEU A 8 -15.43 -7.02 9.55
C LEU A 8 -16.16 -6.20 8.46
N THR A 9 -17.50 -6.25 8.39
CA THR A 9 -18.31 -5.43 7.46
C THR A 9 -18.96 -4.24 8.14
N GLN A 10 -18.90 -4.16 9.49
CA GLN A 10 -19.43 -3.03 10.24
C GLN A 10 -18.57 -1.78 10.00
N THR A 11 -19.18 -0.67 9.63
CA THR A 11 -18.50 0.57 9.24
C THR A 11 -17.55 1.08 10.34
N ALA A 12 -17.96 1.04 11.60
CA ALA A 12 -17.11 1.46 12.73
C ALA A 12 -15.83 0.60 12.86
N ILE A 13 -15.95 -0.72 12.68
CA ILE A 13 -14.81 -1.64 12.76
C ILE A 13 -13.89 -1.45 11.55
N VAL A 14 -14.47 -1.29 10.34
CA VAL A 14 -13.69 -1.00 9.13
C VAL A 14 -12.92 0.30 9.29
N ALA A 15 -13.59 1.37 9.80
CA ALA A 15 -12.95 2.66 10.05
C ALA A 15 -11.82 2.54 11.09
N LEU A 16 -12.06 1.85 12.21
CA LEU A 16 -11.04 1.65 13.23
C LEU A 16 -9.80 0.91 12.68
N LEU A 17 -10.00 -0.18 11.95
CA LEU A 17 -8.91 -0.96 11.37
C LEU A 17 -8.18 -0.18 10.26
N ALA A 18 -8.90 0.60 9.45
CA ALA A 18 -8.31 1.50 8.47
C ALA A 18 -7.45 2.58 9.16
N CYS A 19 -7.93 3.18 10.26
CA CYS A 19 -7.14 4.12 11.08
C CYS A 19 -5.87 3.46 11.63
N VAL A 20 -5.93 2.22 12.08
CA VAL A 20 -4.72 1.49 12.53
C VAL A 20 -3.72 1.36 11.37
N CYS A 21 -4.18 1.01 10.16
CA CYS A 21 -3.29 0.97 8.99
C CYS A 21 -2.65 2.34 8.70
N CYS A 22 -3.43 3.44 8.81
CA CYS A 22 -2.95 4.81 8.61
C CYS A 22 -1.86 5.18 9.61
N ILE A 23 -2.08 4.89 10.90
CA ILE A 23 -1.12 5.16 11.97
C ILE A 23 0.18 4.39 11.73
N LEU A 24 0.08 3.10 11.37
CA LEU A 24 1.23 2.26 11.04
C LEU A 24 2.01 2.82 9.84
N TRP A 25 1.34 3.18 8.75
CA TRP A 25 2.01 3.76 7.58
C TRP A 25 2.58 5.16 7.86
N GLY A 26 1.86 5.98 8.64
CA GLY A 26 2.34 7.30 9.08
C GLY A 26 3.59 7.20 9.93
N SER A 27 3.66 6.21 10.84
CA SER A 27 4.84 5.97 11.67
C SER A 27 6.06 5.48 10.86
N ALA A 28 5.84 4.84 9.72
CA ALA A 28 6.93 4.31 8.90
C ALA A 28 7.81 5.42 8.29
N ILE A 29 7.22 6.57 7.91
CA ILE A 29 7.97 7.62 7.19
C ILE A 29 9.16 8.15 7.99
N PRO A 30 9.03 8.61 9.26
CA PRO A 30 10.16 9.06 10.04
C PRO A 30 11.16 7.94 10.32
N VAL A 31 10.68 6.71 10.55
CA VAL A 31 11.55 5.56 10.83
C VAL A 31 12.34 5.12 9.60
N ILE A 32 11.79 5.23 8.39
CA ILE A 32 12.52 5.01 7.12
C ILE A 32 13.70 5.98 7.02
N LYS A 33 13.50 7.27 7.32
CA LYS A 33 14.57 8.28 7.29
C LYS A 33 15.68 7.96 8.28
N THR A 34 15.32 7.54 9.50
CA THR A 34 16.29 7.07 10.50
C THR A 34 17.03 5.82 10.02
N GLY A 35 16.33 4.90 9.35
CA GLY A 35 16.92 3.71 8.75
C GLY A 35 17.94 4.03 7.67
N TYR A 36 17.65 4.99 6.80
CA TYR A 36 18.60 5.47 5.79
C TYR A 36 19.88 6.02 6.44
N HIS A 37 19.73 6.85 7.47
CA HIS A 37 20.88 7.38 8.20
C HIS A 37 21.76 6.28 8.84
N LEU A 38 21.13 5.32 9.52
CA LEU A 38 21.87 4.24 10.22
C LEU A 38 22.53 3.23 9.27
N LEU A 39 21.97 3.06 8.07
CA LEU A 39 22.49 2.14 7.04
C LEU A 39 23.30 2.86 5.96
N GLN A 40 23.57 4.16 6.18
CA GLN A 40 24.33 5.01 5.25
C GLN A 40 23.77 4.97 3.81
N VAL A 41 22.44 4.97 3.70
CA VAL A 41 21.74 5.10 2.43
C VAL A 41 21.49 6.59 2.18
N ASP A 42 22.10 7.12 1.13
CA ASP A 42 21.92 8.54 0.77
C ASP A 42 20.48 8.79 0.29
N SER A 43 19.95 9.97 0.63
CA SER A 43 18.61 10.38 0.23
C SER A 43 18.48 10.60 -1.29
N SER A 44 19.57 10.78 -2.01
CA SER A 44 19.64 10.89 -3.47
C SER A 44 19.88 9.53 -4.15
N ASP A 45 20.28 8.50 -3.41
CA ASP A 45 20.56 7.16 -3.94
C ASP A 45 19.28 6.30 -3.99
N THR A 46 18.52 6.48 -5.06
CA THR A 46 17.28 5.74 -5.31
C THR A 46 17.50 4.23 -5.40
N ALA A 47 18.64 3.78 -5.93
CA ALA A 47 18.95 2.36 -6.06
C ALA A 47 19.07 1.68 -4.69
N SER A 48 19.81 2.27 -3.77
CA SER A 48 19.95 1.79 -2.39
C SER A 48 18.64 1.87 -1.61
N GLN A 49 17.79 2.88 -1.87
CA GLN A 49 16.45 2.97 -1.29
C GLN A 49 15.55 1.82 -1.77
N ILE A 50 15.65 1.42 -3.05
CA ILE A 50 14.93 0.26 -3.60
C ILE A 50 15.43 -1.04 -2.96
N VAL A 51 16.74 -1.22 -2.75
CA VAL A 51 17.30 -2.37 -2.00
C VAL A 51 16.75 -2.42 -0.58
N PHE A 52 16.77 -1.31 0.14
CA PHE A 52 16.23 -1.21 1.48
C PHE A 52 14.75 -1.60 1.54
N ALA A 53 13.94 -1.08 0.61
CA ALA A 53 12.53 -1.42 0.51
C ALA A 53 12.32 -2.91 0.16
N GLY A 54 13.12 -3.45 -0.74
CA GLY A 54 13.07 -4.85 -1.15
C GLY A 54 13.33 -5.80 0.01
N ILE A 55 14.39 -5.57 0.78
CA ILE A 55 14.72 -6.36 1.98
C ILE A 55 13.59 -6.27 3.01
N ARG A 56 13.07 -5.07 3.27
CA ARG A 56 11.94 -4.84 4.19
C ARG A 56 10.70 -5.62 3.78
N PHE A 57 10.32 -5.57 2.51
CA PHE A 57 9.12 -6.27 2.02
C PHE A 57 9.32 -7.79 1.97
N THR A 58 10.51 -8.27 1.62
CA THR A 58 10.83 -9.70 1.71
C THR A 58 10.63 -10.22 3.12
N LEU A 59 11.20 -9.52 4.10
CA LEU A 59 11.05 -9.88 5.51
C LEU A 59 9.59 -9.78 5.97
N ALA A 60 8.86 -8.74 5.58
CA ALA A 60 7.44 -8.58 5.88
C ALA A 60 6.61 -9.76 5.34
N GLY A 61 6.86 -10.17 4.10
CA GLY A 61 6.18 -11.31 3.49
C GLY A 61 6.46 -12.62 4.21
N ILE A 62 7.72 -12.87 4.57
CA ILE A 62 8.11 -14.06 5.36
C ILE A 62 7.42 -14.06 6.71
N LEU A 63 7.40 -12.95 7.43
CA LEU A 63 6.72 -12.82 8.73
C LEU A 63 5.22 -13.13 8.63
N VAL A 64 4.55 -12.64 7.58
CA VAL A 64 3.12 -12.93 7.32
C VAL A 64 2.90 -14.42 7.04
N LEU A 65 3.77 -15.06 6.24
CA LEU A 65 3.67 -16.50 5.95
C LEU A 65 3.94 -17.36 7.17
N ILE A 66 4.90 -16.99 8.02
CA ILE A 66 5.15 -17.65 9.31
C ILE A 66 3.91 -17.54 10.21
N PHE A 67 3.36 -16.34 10.36
CA PHE A 67 2.14 -16.13 11.16
C PHE A 67 0.96 -16.96 10.63
N ALA A 68 0.73 -16.95 9.31
CA ALA A 68 -0.31 -17.77 8.69
C ALA A 68 -0.09 -19.28 8.97
N SER A 69 1.15 -19.74 8.85
CA SER A 69 1.51 -21.16 9.08
C SER A 69 1.28 -21.59 10.52
N ILE A 70 1.62 -20.73 11.49
CA ILE A 70 1.37 -21.00 12.93
C ILE A 70 -0.13 -21.05 13.20
N LYS A 71 -0.90 -20.09 12.67
CA LYS A 71 -2.36 -20.00 12.87
C LYS A 71 -3.09 -21.21 12.31
N GLU A 72 -2.74 -21.64 11.11
CA GLU A 72 -3.38 -22.75 10.40
C GLU A 72 -2.77 -24.12 10.79
N LYS A 73 -1.74 -24.14 11.67
CA LYS A 73 -0.99 -25.35 12.07
C LYS A 73 -0.48 -26.17 10.87
N LYS A 74 -0.19 -25.48 9.76
CA LYS A 74 0.26 -26.08 8.51
C LYS A 74 1.21 -25.11 7.82
N VAL A 75 2.29 -25.61 7.25
CA VAL A 75 3.22 -24.78 6.45
C VAL A 75 2.48 -24.24 5.22
N MET A 76 2.32 -22.92 5.14
CA MET A 76 1.61 -22.23 4.07
C MET A 76 2.61 -21.87 2.96
N LEU A 77 2.97 -22.85 2.13
CA LEU A 77 3.76 -22.61 0.93
C LEU A 77 2.86 -22.22 -0.24
N PRO A 78 3.32 -21.31 -1.11
CA PRO A 78 2.58 -20.92 -2.30
C PRO A 78 2.45 -22.10 -3.28
N ASP A 79 1.23 -22.46 -3.59
CA ASP A 79 0.90 -23.41 -4.65
C ASP A 79 0.70 -22.69 -6.01
N ARG A 80 0.56 -23.45 -7.08
CA ARG A 80 0.36 -22.89 -8.44
C ARG A 80 -0.88 -22.02 -8.53
N THR A 81 -1.93 -22.32 -7.78
CA THR A 81 -3.18 -21.55 -7.78
C THR A 81 -2.95 -20.20 -7.12
N LEU A 82 -2.29 -20.18 -5.97
CA LEU A 82 -1.96 -18.94 -5.27
C LEU A 82 -1.01 -18.07 -6.09
N LEU A 83 0.02 -18.66 -6.71
CA LEU A 83 0.98 -17.92 -7.56
C LEU A 83 0.28 -17.20 -8.71
N LYS A 84 -0.72 -17.81 -9.34
CA LYS A 84 -1.52 -17.18 -10.41
C LYS A 84 -2.15 -15.84 -9.97
N TYR A 85 -2.53 -15.72 -8.70
CA TYR A 85 -3.11 -14.50 -8.12
C TYR A 85 -2.05 -13.60 -7.49
N ALA A 86 -1.00 -14.16 -6.91
CA ALA A 86 0.05 -13.40 -6.24
C ALA A 86 0.96 -12.64 -7.21
N ILE A 87 1.26 -13.20 -8.39
CA ILE A 87 2.13 -12.55 -9.38
C ILE A 87 1.57 -11.21 -9.86
N PRO A 88 0.31 -11.09 -10.34
CA PRO A 88 -0.23 -9.80 -10.75
C PRO A 88 -0.28 -8.77 -9.61
N VAL A 89 -0.60 -9.20 -8.38
CA VAL A 89 -0.59 -8.33 -7.21
C VAL A 89 0.83 -7.89 -6.87
N CYS A 90 1.81 -8.80 -6.90
CA CYS A 90 3.23 -8.53 -6.69
C CYS A 90 3.75 -7.47 -7.68
N LEU A 91 3.47 -7.66 -8.97
CA LEU A 91 3.90 -6.74 -10.02
C LEU A 91 3.25 -5.35 -9.86
N ALA A 92 1.99 -5.28 -9.49
CA ALA A 92 1.30 -4.02 -9.28
C ALA A 92 1.67 -3.37 -7.93
N GLN A 93 1.49 -4.06 -6.80
CA GLN A 93 1.61 -3.47 -5.47
C GLN A 93 3.05 -3.27 -5.02
N THR A 94 3.92 -4.26 -5.22
CA THR A 94 5.28 -4.20 -4.67
C THR A 94 6.28 -3.71 -5.70
N VAL A 95 6.37 -4.36 -6.85
CA VAL A 95 7.38 -3.99 -7.85
C VAL A 95 7.02 -2.67 -8.54
N GLY A 96 5.87 -2.62 -9.24
CA GLY A 96 5.49 -1.45 -10.03
C GLY A 96 5.29 -0.21 -9.18
N GLN A 97 4.48 -0.31 -8.12
CA GLN A 97 4.23 0.84 -7.25
C GLN A 97 5.51 1.42 -6.66
N TYR A 98 6.35 0.62 -6.01
CA TYR A 98 7.51 1.14 -5.29
C TYR A 98 8.66 1.53 -6.20
N PHE A 99 8.91 0.80 -7.29
CA PHE A 99 9.93 1.18 -8.27
C PHE A 99 9.67 2.58 -8.83
N PHE A 100 8.48 2.80 -9.39
CA PHE A 100 8.13 4.11 -9.94
C PHE A 100 8.00 5.19 -8.87
N PHE A 101 7.54 4.83 -7.66
CA PHE A 101 7.41 5.77 -6.56
C PHE A 101 8.76 6.33 -6.11
N TYR A 102 9.76 5.48 -5.85
CA TYR A 102 11.06 5.92 -5.39
C TYR A 102 11.78 6.79 -6.44
N ILE A 103 11.76 6.38 -7.71
CA ILE A 103 12.34 7.20 -8.79
C ILE A 103 11.58 8.54 -8.91
N GLY A 104 10.27 8.52 -8.87
CA GLY A 104 9.44 9.72 -8.98
C GLY A 104 9.68 10.73 -7.86
N VAL A 105 9.71 10.26 -6.60
CA VAL A 105 9.95 11.12 -5.43
C VAL A 105 11.34 11.75 -5.45
N ALA A 106 12.35 11.07 -5.97
CA ALA A 106 13.69 11.62 -6.12
C ALA A 106 13.76 12.82 -7.11
N HIS A 107 12.78 12.96 -8.01
CA HIS A 107 12.78 13.95 -9.07
C HIS A 107 11.68 15.02 -8.95
N THR A 108 10.90 15.01 -7.85
CA THR A 108 9.83 16.00 -7.62
C THR A 108 9.88 16.60 -6.21
N SER A 109 9.13 17.69 -6.01
CA SER A 109 8.99 18.28 -4.67
C SER A 109 8.06 17.43 -3.79
N GLY A 110 8.31 17.46 -2.46
CA GLY A 110 7.48 16.73 -1.50
C GLY A 110 6.00 17.11 -1.56
N VAL A 111 5.68 18.37 -1.87
CA VAL A 111 4.31 18.87 -2.01
C VAL A 111 3.60 18.22 -3.20
N LYS A 112 4.23 18.27 -4.40
CA LYS A 112 3.67 17.64 -5.60
C LYS A 112 3.54 16.12 -5.42
N GLY A 113 4.60 15.49 -4.90
CA GLY A 113 4.59 14.06 -4.60
C GLY A 113 3.47 13.67 -3.65
N GLY A 114 3.23 14.45 -2.59
CA GLY A 114 2.15 14.23 -1.63
C GLY A 114 0.76 14.34 -2.26
N ILE A 115 0.52 15.37 -3.08
CA ILE A 115 -0.77 15.56 -3.77
C ILE A 115 -1.04 14.40 -4.73
N ILE A 116 -0.06 14.01 -5.56
CA ILE A 116 -0.23 12.92 -6.51
C ILE A 116 -0.40 11.58 -5.79
N THR A 117 0.33 11.36 -4.69
CA THR A 117 0.18 10.14 -3.87
C THR A 117 -1.24 10.05 -3.28
N GLY A 118 -1.82 11.16 -2.88
CA GLY A 118 -3.21 11.22 -2.41
C GLY A 118 -4.25 10.79 -3.45
N LEU A 119 -3.92 10.83 -4.76
CA LEU A 119 -4.81 10.35 -5.82
C LEU A 119 -4.99 8.82 -5.81
N GLY A 120 -4.08 8.07 -5.19
CA GLY A 120 -4.08 6.60 -5.28
C GLY A 120 -5.40 5.94 -4.89
N ASN A 121 -6.03 6.39 -3.79
CA ASN A 121 -7.31 5.86 -3.35
C ASN A 121 -8.45 6.18 -4.33
N PHE A 122 -8.44 7.37 -4.93
CA PHE A 122 -9.44 7.77 -5.93
C PHE A 122 -9.28 6.98 -7.21
N ILE A 123 -8.03 6.74 -7.64
CA ILE A 123 -7.70 5.87 -8.77
C ILE A 123 -8.20 4.45 -8.50
N ALA A 124 -8.03 3.91 -7.30
CA ALA A 124 -8.54 2.59 -6.94
C ALA A 124 -10.07 2.50 -7.07
N ILE A 125 -10.79 3.53 -6.61
CA ILE A 125 -12.25 3.62 -6.73
C ILE A 125 -12.67 3.70 -8.21
N LEU A 126 -12.02 4.56 -8.99
CA LEU A 126 -12.30 4.69 -10.42
C LEU A 126 -12.05 3.38 -11.18
N LEU A 127 -10.93 2.71 -10.92
CA LEU A 127 -10.62 1.41 -11.52
C LEU A 127 -11.66 0.35 -11.12
N SER A 128 -12.05 0.29 -9.84
CA SER A 128 -13.07 -0.65 -9.37
C SER A 128 -14.42 -0.43 -10.03
N CYS A 129 -14.84 0.83 -10.20
CA CYS A 129 -16.16 1.17 -10.75
C CYS A 129 -16.20 1.14 -12.27
N LEU A 130 -15.19 1.70 -12.96
CA LEU A 130 -15.24 1.96 -14.41
C LEU A 130 -14.55 0.87 -15.24
N VAL A 131 -13.41 0.36 -14.78
CA VAL A 131 -12.62 -0.63 -15.52
C VAL A 131 -13.08 -2.04 -15.17
N PHE A 132 -13.05 -2.39 -13.90
CA PHE A 132 -13.41 -3.74 -13.43
C PHE A 132 -14.91 -3.92 -13.24
N ARG A 133 -15.68 -2.83 -13.15
CA ARG A 133 -17.13 -2.84 -12.94
C ARG A 133 -17.56 -3.71 -11.76
N ASN A 134 -16.69 -3.80 -10.75
CA ASN A 134 -16.92 -4.56 -9.55
C ASN A 134 -17.88 -3.85 -8.58
N GLU A 135 -18.00 -2.53 -8.73
CA GLU A 135 -18.87 -1.65 -7.96
C GLU A 135 -19.58 -0.65 -8.87
N ARG A 136 -20.72 -0.13 -8.40
CA ARG A 136 -21.41 0.98 -9.08
C ARG A 136 -20.87 2.32 -8.62
N MET A 137 -20.63 3.23 -9.57
CA MET A 137 -20.34 4.62 -9.27
C MET A 137 -21.61 5.32 -8.79
N THR A 138 -21.56 5.92 -7.61
CA THR A 138 -22.68 6.68 -7.03
C THR A 138 -22.27 8.13 -6.80
N SER A 139 -23.26 9.05 -6.73
CA SER A 139 -22.98 10.47 -6.44
C SER A 139 -22.25 10.66 -5.10
N GLN A 140 -22.53 9.82 -4.12
CA GLN A 140 -21.83 9.84 -2.82
C GLN A 140 -20.34 9.48 -2.96
N LYS A 141 -20.00 8.49 -3.79
CA LYS A 141 -18.60 8.13 -4.08
C LYS A 141 -17.87 9.27 -4.80
N ILE A 142 -18.52 9.90 -5.76
CA ILE A 142 -17.96 11.06 -6.48
C ILE A 142 -17.72 12.21 -5.49
N ALA A 143 -18.72 12.56 -4.68
CA ALA A 143 -18.57 13.62 -3.68
C ALA A 143 -17.46 13.32 -2.67
N GLY A 144 -17.38 12.07 -2.18
CA GLY A 144 -16.31 11.63 -1.28
C GLY A 144 -14.92 11.73 -1.92
N CYS A 145 -14.79 11.35 -3.19
CA CYS A 145 -13.54 11.50 -3.94
C CYS A 145 -13.13 12.97 -4.07
N VAL A 146 -14.05 13.84 -4.48
CA VAL A 146 -13.78 15.28 -4.66
C VAL A 146 -13.38 15.93 -3.34
N LEU A 147 -14.15 15.70 -2.26
CA LEU A 147 -13.87 16.27 -0.94
C LEU A 147 -12.56 15.74 -0.36
N GLY A 148 -12.31 14.43 -0.47
CA GLY A 148 -11.09 13.82 0.02
C GLY A 148 -9.85 14.33 -0.74
N PHE A 149 -9.93 14.44 -2.06
CA PHE A 149 -8.84 15.01 -2.85
C PHE A 149 -8.60 16.48 -2.54
N ALA A 150 -9.65 17.28 -2.42
CA ALA A 150 -9.54 18.68 -2.02
C ALA A 150 -8.83 18.81 -0.65
N GLY A 151 -9.16 17.95 0.32
CA GLY A 151 -8.46 17.91 1.61
C GLY A 151 -6.96 17.62 1.48
N VAL A 152 -6.57 16.65 0.64
CA VAL A 152 -5.15 16.35 0.37
C VAL A 152 -4.44 17.55 -0.25
N VAL A 153 -5.07 18.24 -1.21
CA VAL A 153 -4.52 19.45 -1.84
C VAL A 153 -4.33 20.55 -0.80
N VAL A 154 -5.35 20.84 0.01
CA VAL A 154 -5.29 21.89 1.04
C VAL A 154 -4.14 21.63 2.02
N ILE A 155 -4.04 20.41 2.58
CA ILE A 155 -3.00 20.07 3.56
C ILE A 155 -1.59 20.23 2.96
N ASN A 156 -1.38 19.80 1.71
CA ASN A 156 -0.08 19.89 1.07
C ASN A 156 0.28 21.31 0.64
N LEU A 157 -0.71 22.18 0.42
CA LEU A 157 -0.49 23.59 0.08
C LEU A 157 -0.26 24.49 1.30
N MET A 158 -0.66 24.06 2.49
CA MET A 158 -0.49 24.87 3.71
C MET A 158 1.00 25.12 3.98
N GLY A 159 1.41 26.40 3.82
CA GLY A 159 2.78 26.83 4.04
C GLY A 159 3.77 26.59 2.89
N ASN A 160 3.31 26.11 1.74
CA ASN A 160 4.14 25.84 0.56
C ASN A 160 3.57 26.50 -0.69
N SER A 161 4.46 26.91 -1.61
CA SER A 161 4.09 27.37 -2.95
C SER A 161 4.02 26.20 -3.94
N LEU A 162 3.01 26.22 -4.83
CA LEU A 162 2.93 25.29 -5.96
C LEU A 162 3.85 25.76 -7.09
N ASP A 163 4.84 24.94 -7.41
CA ASP A 163 5.52 25.01 -8.71
C ASP A 163 4.67 24.26 -9.75
N ILE A 164 4.22 24.93 -10.80
CA ILE A 164 3.29 24.40 -11.82
C ILE A 164 4.02 23.53 -12.87
N GLY A 165 5.36 23.50 -12.89
CA GLY A 165 6.12 22.65 -13.82
C GLY A 165 5.78 21.16 -13.64
N PHE A 166 5.66 20.42 -14.74
CA PHE A 166 5.44 18.95 -14.75
C PHE A 166 6.67 18.25 -15.32
N LYS A 167 7.21 17.30 -14.55
CA LYS A 167 8.33 16.44 -14.95
C LYS A 167 7.85 15.00 -15.11
N LEU A 168 8.05 14.41 -16.29
CA LEU A 168 7.59 13.04 -16.55
C LEU A 168 8.22 12.01 -15.59
N ILE A 169 9.55 12.14 -15.35
CA ILE A 169 10.28 11.23 -14.44
C ILE A 169 9.92 11.50 -12.97
N GLY A 170 9.49 12.70 -12.62
CA GLY A 170 9.01 13.04 -11.28
C GLY A 170 7.53 12.71 -11.11
N GLU A 171 6.68 13.68 -11.42
CA GLU A 171 5.23 13.60 -11.22
C GLU A 171 4.59 12.47 -12.02
N GLY A 172 5.04 12.24 -13.27
CA GLY A 172 4.53 11.16 -14.12
C GLY A 172 4.81 9.78 -13.53
N PHE A 173 5.99 9.55 -12.97
CA PHE A 173 6.33 8.27 -12.34
C PHE A 173 5.52 8.05 -11.05
N ILE A 174 5.30 9.09 -10.23
CA ILE A 174 4.42 8.95 -9.06
C ILE A 174 2.99 8.63 -9.50
N LEU A 175 2.51 9.23 -10.58
CA LEU A 175 1.18 8.90 -11.12
C LEU A 175 1.09 7.43 -11.58
N ILE A 176 2.12 6.91 -12.25
CA ILE A 176 2.21 5.48 -12.62
C ILE A 176 2.22 4.61 -11.35
N ALA A 177 2.95 5.01 -10.31
CA ALA A 177 2.95 4.32 -9.03
C ALA A 177 1.54 4.28 -8.40
N GLN A 178 0.78 5.38 -8.47
CA GLN A 178 -0.58 5.41 -7.94
C GLN A 178 -1.58 4.62 -8.79
N LEU A 179 -1.40 4.55 -10.10
CA LEU A 179 -2.14 3.64 -10.98
C LEU A 179 -1.87 2.17 -10.61
N SER A 180 -0.61 1.83 -10.36
CA SER A 180 -0.19 0.50 -9.91
C SER A 180 -0.78 0.15 -8.54
N TYR A 181 -0.78 1.09 -7.58
CA TYR A 181 -1.44 0.95 -6.29
C TYR A 181 -2.95 0.73 -6.43
N GLY A 182 -3.64 1.56 -7.22
CA GLY A 182 -5.07 1.43 -7.47
C GLY A 182 -5.42 0.08 -8.11
N MET A 183 -4.64 -0.35 -9.11
CA MET A 183 -4.76 -1.66 -9.74
C MET A 183 -4.60 -2.78 -8.71
N SER A 184 -3.54 -2.75 -7.90
CA SER A 184 -3.30 -3.77 -6.87
C SER A 184 -4.42 -3.86 -5.86
N THR A 185 -4.99 -2.73 -5.45
CA THR A 185 -6.11 -2.66 -4.50
C THR A 185 -7.33 -3.39 -5.03
N VAL A 186 -7.68 -3.18 -6.32
CA VAL A 186 -8.80 -3.90 -6.96
C VAL A 186 -8.47 -5.38 -7.12
N LEU A 187 -7.26 -5.73 -7.55
CA LEU A 187 -6.84 -7.13 -7.69
C LEU A 187 -6.89 -7.87 -6.35
N ILE A 188 -6.44 -7.25 -5.26
CA ILE A 188 -6.53 -7.82 -3.91
C ILE A 188 -8.00 -8.06 -3.54
N ASN A 189 -8.89 -7.09 -3.76
CA ASN A 189 -10.33 -7.26 -3.50
C ASN A 189 -10.91 -8.45 -4.26
N LEU A 190 -10.59 -8.58 -5.55
CA LEU A 190 -11.10 -9.66 -6.39
C LEU A 190 -10.52 -11.03 -6.02
N PHE A 191 -9.22 -11.09 -5.78
CA PHE A 191 -8.50 -12.35 -5.56
C PHE A 191 -8.64 -12.87 -4.13
N SER A 192 -8.79 -11.99 -3.15
CA SER A 192 -9.04 -12.37 -1.74
C SER A 192 -10.39 -13.08 -1.53
N LYS A 193 -11.28 -13.02 -2.52
CA LYS A 193 -12.51 -13.84 -2.55
C LYS A 193 -12.25 -15.30 -2.97
N LYS A 194 -11.08 -15.58 -3.57
CA LYS A 194 -10.71 -16.90 -4.11
C LYS A 194 -9.62 -17.59 -3.32
N VAL A 195 -8.74 -16.82 -2.69
CA VAL A 195 -7.60 -17.31 -1.87
C VAL A 195 -7.52 -16.52 -0.57
N SER A 196 -6.82 -17.07 0.42
CA SER A 196 -6.63 -16.37 1.70
C SER A 196 -5.92 -15.03 1.51
N PRO A 197 -6.51 -13.90 1.94
CA PRO A 197 -5.88 -12.58 1.83
C PRO A 197 -4.55 -12.48 2.58
N VAL A 198 -4.41 -13.22 3.67
CA VAL A 198 -3.18 -13.25 4.47
C VAL A 198 -2.06 -13.93 3.69
N VAL A 199 -2.32 -15.12 3.15
CA VAL A 199 -1.31 -15.87 2.38
C VAL A 199 -0.99 -15.18 1.07
N LEU A 200 -1.99 -14.56 0.42
CA LEU A 200 -1.79 -13.74 -0.77
C LEU A 200 -0.84 -12.57 -0.49
N SER A 201 -1.06 -11.83 0.62
CA SER A 201 -0.20 -10.72 1.03
C SER A 201 1.23 -11.18 1.34
N GLY A 202 1.37 -12.26 2.12
CA GLY A 202 2.69 -12.80 2.45
C GLY A 202 3.47 -13.24 1.21
N THR A 203 2.84 -13.98 0.31
CA THR A 203 3.48 -14.47 -0.91
C THR A 203 3.89 -13.33 -1.85
N GLN A 204 2.99 -12.37 -2.13
CA GLN A 204 3.30 -11.28 -3.04
C GLN A 204 4.39 -10.35 -2.49
N PHE A 205 4.44 -10.11 -1.15
CA PHE A 205 5.51 -9.31 -0.56
C PHE A 205 6.85 -10.03 -0.56
N THR A 206 6.88 -11.32 -0.28
CA THR A 206 8.12 -12.10 -0.36
C THR A 206 8.68 -12.06 -1.79
N MET A 207 7.86 -12.35 -2.78
CA MET A 207 8.28 -12.35 -4.18
C MET A 207 8.66 -10.94 -4.65
N GLY A 208 7.81 -9.94 -4.39
CA GLY A 208 8.02 -8.57 -4.81
C GLY A 208 9.21 -7.92 -4.13
N GLY A 209 9.44 -8.22 -2.86
CA GLY A 209 10.61 -7.78 -2.12
C GLY A 209 11.90 -8.34 -2.70
N ILE A 210 11.94 -9.63 -3.03
CA ILE A 210 13.09 -10.26 -3.70
C ILE A 210 13.35 -9.58 -5.05
N VAL A 211 12.32 -9.40 -5.87
CA VAL A 211 12.43 -8.75 -7.18
C VAL A 211 12.95 -7.32 -7.06
N LEU A 212 12.40 -6.52 -6.11
CA LEU A 212 12.88 -5.16 -5.86
C LEU A 212 14.34 -5.15 -5.40
N THR A 213 14.73 -6.07 -4.51
CA THR A 213 16.12 -6.18 -4.05
C THR A 213 17.05 -6.45 -5.24
N LEU A 214 16.68 -7.38 -6.10
CA LEU A 214 17.48 -7.71 -7.30
C LEU A 214 17.55 -6.53 -8.28
N ILE A 215 16.44 -5.81 -8.50
CA ILE A 215 16.43 -4.60 -9.33
C ILE A 215 17.35 -3.54 -8.74
N GLY A 216 17.24 -3.26 -7.43
CA GLY A 216 18.05 -2.25 -6.76
C GLY A 216 19.55 -2.59 -6.81
N ILE A 217 19.93 -3.86 -6.61
CA ILE A 217 21.32 -4.33 -6.76
C ILE A 217 21.78 -4.18 -8.22
N GLY A 218 20.93 -4.53 -9.19
CA GLY A 218 21.22 -4.35 -10.62
C GLY A 218 21.38 -2.87 -11.05
N MET A 219 20.92 -1.94 -10.22
CA MET A 219 21.12 -0.48 -10.36
C MET A 219 22.31 0.04 -9.53
N ASP A 220 23.21 -0.82 -9.07
CA ASP A 220 24.35 -0.53 -8.18
C ASP A 220 23.96 -0.09 -6.77
N GLY A 221 22.71 -0.34 -6.35
CA GLY A 221 22.23 -0.06 -5.01
C GLY A 221 22.84 -1.02 -3.97
N HIS A 222 23.18 -0.48 -2.81
CA HIS A 222 23.78 -1.24 -1.71
C HIS A 222 23.38 -0.63 -0.35
N LEU A 223 23.48 -1.42 0.70
CA LEU A 223 23.45 -0.91 2.07
C LEU A 223 24.88 -0.66 2.50
N GLY A 224 25.19 0.53 3.01
CA GLY A 224 26.53 0.89 3.42
C GLY A 224 26.97 0.09 4.66
N ASN A 225 26.78 0.61 5.87
CA ASN A 225 27.17 -0.07 7.09
C ASN A 225 25.98 -0.74 7.76
N VAL A 226 26.00 -2.07 7.87
CA VAL A 226 24.91 -2.83 8.51
C VAL A 226 25.14 -2.86 10.04
N THR A 227 24.46 -1.96 10.74
CA THR A 227 24.50 -1.86 12.20
C THR A 227 23.33 -2.62 12.85
N ALA A 228 23.48 -3.00 14.13
CA ALA A 228 22.39 -3.61 14.89
C ALA A 228 21.16 -2.70 14.97
N GLY A 229 21.35 -1.37 15.08
CA GLY A 229 20.25 -0.39 15.03
C GLY A 229 19.56 -0.36 13.67
N GLY A 230 20.32 -0.42 12.56
CA GLY A 230 19.77 -0.49 11.21
C GLY A 230 18.94 -1.77 10.98
N LEU A 231 19.42 -2.91 11.46
CA LEU A 231 18.67 -4.18 11.40
C LEU A 231 17.38 -4.12 12.23
N ALA A 232 17.43 -3.54 13.43
CA ALA A 232 16.25 -3.36 14.27
C ALA A 232 15.19 -2.49 13.58
N ILE A 233 15.60 -1.43 12.87
CA ILE A 233 14.69 -0.59 12.08
C ILE A 233 14.11 -1.35 10.90
N ILE A 234 14.90 -2.11 10.15
CA ILE A 234 14.38 -2.96 9.05
C ILE A 234 13.33 -3.93 9.59
N PHE A 235 13.59 -4.58 10.73
CA PHE A 235 12.64 -5.50 11.36
C PHE A 235 11.36 -4.80 11.80
N TYR A 236 11.46 -3.64 12.45
CA TYR A 236 10.29 -2.83 12.82
C TYR A 236 9.45 -2.45 11.60
N LEU A 237 10.07 -1.95 10.55
CA LEU A 237 9.39 -1.56 9.31
C LEU A 237 8.79 -2.77 8.58
N ALA A 238 9.42 -3.93 8.66
CA ALA A 238 8.87 -5.18 8.14
C ALA A 238 7.61 -5.59 8.93
N MET A 239 7.63 -5.48 10.27
CA MET A 239 6.45 -5.72 11.11
C MET A 239 5.32 -4.74 10.79
N VAL A 240 5.60 -3.44 10.66
CA VAL A 240 4.63 -2.42 10.25
C VAL A 240 4.00 -2.79 8.90
N SER A 241 4.83 -3.15 7.92
CA SER A 241 4.36 -3.56 6.60
C SER A 241 3.52 -4.84 6.66
N ALA A 242 4.00 -5.86 7.38
CA ALA A 242 3.30 -7.13 7.55
C ALA A 242 1.89 -6.94 8.13
N VAL A 243 1.78 -6.17 9.21
CA VAL A 243 0.50 -5.94 9.89
C VAL A 243 -0.43 -5.05 9.04
N ALA A 244 0.05 -3.87 8.59
CA ALA A 244 -0.80 -2.91 7.89
C ALA A 244 -1.35 -3.46 6.57
N TYR A 245 -0.51 -4.03 5.73
CA TYR A 245 -0.95 -4.56 4.43
C TYR A 245 -1.78 -5.85 4.57
N THR A 246 -1.53 -6.68 5.58
CA THR A 246 -2.38 -7.85 5.83
C THR A 246 -3.76 -7.42 6.30
N LEU A 247 -3.86 -6.46 7.23
CA LEU A 247 -5.13 -5.89 7.65
C LEU A 247 -5.87 -5.24 6.49
N TRP A 248 -5.17 -4.48 5.66
CA TRP A 248 -5.73 -3.85 4.46
C TRP A 248 -6.31 -4.89 3.49
N SER A 249 -5.58 -5.98 3.23
CA SER A 249 -6.04 -7.08 2.36
C SER A 249 -7.25 -7.80 2.95
N ILE A 250 -7.31 -7.97 4.28
CA ILE A 250 -8.47 -8.54 4.97
C ILE A 250 -9.69 -7.60 4.84
N LEU A 251 -9.50 -6.30 5.01
CA LEU A 251 -10.59 -5.33 4.83
C LEU A 251 -11.14 -5.35 3.40
N LEU A 252 -10.26 -5.39 2.40
CA LEU A 252 -10.63 -5.50 0.99
C LEU A 252 -11.30 -6.83 0.64
N ALA A 253 -11.00 -7.91 1.36
CA ALA A 253 -11.65 -9.21 1.15
C ALA A 253 -13.14 -9.20 1.53
N TRP A 254 -13.52 -8.37 2.51
CA TRP A 254 -14.87 -8.35 3.08
C TRP A 254 -15.68 -7.10 2.75
N ASN A 255 -15.08 -6.08 2.15
CA ASN A 255 -15.72 -4.81 1.86
C ASN A 255 -15.43 -4.36 0.43
N ASP A 256 -16.27 -3.48 -0.08
CA ASP A 256 -16.03 -2.80 -1.35
C ASP A 256 -14.78 -1.92 -1.27
N VAL A 257 -14.05 -1.81 -2.39
CA VAL A 257 -12.86 -0.96 -2.51
C VAL A 257 -13.18 0.48 -2.11
N SER A 258 -14.30 1.01 -2.62
CA SER A 258 -14.72 2.38 -2.31
C SER A 258 -15.01 2.58 -0.82
N LYS A 259 -15.59 1.60 -0.12
CA LYS A 259 -15.82 1.70 1.33
C LYS A 259 -14.52 1.79 2.10
N VAL A 260 -13.56 0.94 1.79
CA VAL A 260 -12.25 0.92 2.46
C VAL A 260 -11.46 2.19 2.15
N CYS A 261 -11.39 2.60 0.87
CA CYS A 261 -10.62 3.77 0.45
C CYS A 261 -11.24 5.10 0.92
N LEU A 262 -12.58 5.25 0.91
CA LEU A 262 -13.23 6.47 1.39
C LEU A 262 -13.20 6.62 2.91
N LEU A 263 -13.25 5.54 3.68
CA LEU A 263 -13.08 5.60 5.13
C LEU A 263 -11.63 5.95 5.52
N TYR A 264 -10.68 5.68 4.65
CA TYR A 264 -9.32 6.20 4.77
C TYR A 264 -9.26 7.73 4.59
N THR A 265 -10.17 8.31 3.79
CA THR A 265 -10.17 9.74 3.45
C THR A 265 -11.25 10.56 4.13
N SER A 266 -12.32 9.94 4.70
CA SER A 266 -13.45 10.66 5.32
C SER A 266 -14.25 9.75 6.26
N PRO A 267 -14.56 10.18 7.51
CA PRO A 267 -15.55 9.50 8.32
C PRO A 267 -16.94 9.74 7.71
N SER A 268 -17.59 8.68 7.22
CA SER A 268 -18.98 8.76 6.74
C SER A 268 -19.97 8.67 7.91
N PRO A 269 -20.81 9.68 8.15
CA PRO A 269 -21.98 9.52 9.01
C PRO A 269 -23.15 9.03 8.14
N ARG A 270 -23.58 7.81 8.33
CA ARG A 270 -24.88 7.24 7.97
C ARG A 270 -24.83 5.91 7.23
N ASP A 271 -24.82 4.82 7.99
CA ASP A 271 -25.54 3.61 7.62
C ASP A 271 -26.59 3.33 8.73
N GLY A 272 -27.52 4.25 8.90
CA GLY A 272 -28.58 4.17 9.86
C GLY A 272 -29.81 4.88 9.35
N ALA A 273 -30.33 4.49 8.19
CA ALA A 273 -31.69 4.82 7.78
C ALA A 273 -32.07 3.98 6.58
N THR A 274 -32.48 2.74 6.82
CA THR A 274 -33.53 2.09 6.04
C THR A 274 -34.34 1.24 7.01
N SER A 275 -35.37 1.84 7.54
CA SER A 275 -36.61 1.15 7.90
C SER A 275 -37.20 0.53 6.68
#